data_f0114e9934d4343459323b89942ec482
#
_entry.id   f0114e9934d4343459323b89942ec482
#
_cell.length_a   1.000
_cell.length_b   1.000
_cell.length_c   1.000
_cell.angle_alpha   90.00
_cell.angle_beta   90.00
_cell.angle_gamma   90.00
#
_symmetry.space_group_name_H-M   'P 1'
#
loop_
_entity.id
_entity.type
_entity.pdbx_description
1 polymer ?
#
loop_
_entity_poly.entity_id
_entity_poly.type
_entity_poly.pdbx_seq_one_letter_code
_entity_poly.pdbx_strand_id
1 'polypeptide(L)' 'MEREFLEEMEEICAAIRKSGMEPYDQLYGYISKGIAEYITRIDNARERIQALNWDMVRKYGERLGESR' A
#
# COMPACT_ATOMS: atom_id res chain seq x y z
N MET A 1 -7.34 -0.06 13.54
CA MET A 1 -6.93 -1.11 12.60
C MET A 1 -6.16 -2.19 13.32
N GLU A 2 -6.24 -3.40 12.82
CA GLU A 2 -5.51 -4.51 13.42
C GLU A 2 -4.01 -4.29 13.34
N ARG A 3 -3.32 -4.73 14.38
CA ARG A 3 -1.88 -4.61 14.47
C ARG A 3 -1.18 -5.37 13.33
N GLU A 4 -1.65 -6.59 13.04
CA GLU A 4 -1.03 -7.40 11.98
C GLU A 4 -1.17 -6.72 10.61
N PHE A 5 -2.34 -6.14 10.35
CA PHE A 5 -2.56 -5.40 9.12
C PHE A 5 -1.59 -4.22 9.02
N LEU A 6 -1.43 -3.46 10.11
CA LEU A 6 -0.55 -2.29 10.10
C LEU A 6 0.90 -2.69 9.88
N GLU A 7 1.34 -3.79 10.49
CA GLU A 7 2.70 -4.27 10.29
C GLU A 7 2.92 -4.67 8.83
N GLU A 8 1.95 -5.36 8.24
CA GLU A 8 2.06 -5.75 6.85
C GLU A 8 2.09 -4.53 5.92
N MET A 9 1.24 -3.54 6.19
CA MET A 9 1.24 -2.31 5.39
C MET A 9 2.55 -1.55 5.53
N GLU A 10 3.14 -1.53 6.72
CA GLU A 10 4.43 -0.87 6.90
C GLU A 10 5.52 -1.54 6.06
N GLU A 11 5.50 -2.88 5.98
CA GLU A 11 6.46 -3.59 5.15
C GLU A 11 6.25 -3.34 3.67
N ILE A 12 4.98 -3.27 3.26
CA ILE A 12 4.65 -2.94 1.87
C ILE A 12 5.12 -1.52 1.55
N CYS A 13 4.89 -0.57 2.46
CA CYS A 13 5.37 0.79 2.27
C CYS A 13 6.90 0.86 2.20
N ALA A 14 7.60 0.06 3.00
CA ALA A 14 9.06 0.00 2.93
C ALA A 14 9.52 -0.50 1.57
N ALA A 15 8.82 -1.51 1.01
CA ALA A 15 9.14 -2.01 -0.32
C ALA A 15 8.92 -0.93 -1.38
N ILE A 16 7.85 -0.14 -1.25
CA ILE A 16 7.59 0.95 -2.18
C ILE A 16 8.73 1.98 -2.12
N ARG A 17 9.21 2.31 -0.93
CA ARG A 17 10.32 3.24 -0.79
C ARG A 17 11.59 2.71 -1.44
N LYS A 18 11.81 1.40 -1.37
CA LYS A 18 12.94 0.77 -2.07
C LYS A 18 12.87 0.97 -3.57
N SER A 19 11.66 1.12 -4.12
CA SER A 19 11.49 1.35 -5.55
C SER A 19 11.80 2.81 -5.94
N GLY A 20 12.07 3.66 -4.95
CA GLY A 20 12.37 5.07 -5.20
C GLY A 20 11.15 5.97 -5.22
N MET A 21 9.98 5.45 -4.85
CA MET A 21 8.74 6.22 -4.87
C MET A 21 8.15 6.37 -3.48
N GLU A 22 7.29 7.36 -3.33
CA GLU A 22 6.55 7.58 -2.09
C GLU A 22 5.42 6.56 -1.99
N PRO A 23 5.22 5.95 -0.80
CA PRO A 23 4.13 4.99 -0.65
C PRO A 23 2.77 5.53 -1.07
N TYR A 24 2.47 6.78 -0.72
CA TYR A 24 1.17 7.35 -1.07
C TYR A 24 0.91 7.33 -2.57
N ASP A 25 1.94 7.63 -3.37
CA ASP A 25 1.76 7.72 -4.82
C ASP A 25 1.32 6.38 -5.41
N GLN A 26 1.98 5.28 -5.00
CA GLN A 26 1.59 3.96 -5.49
C GLN A 26 0.26 3.51 -4.90
N LEU A 27 0.04 3.77 -3.61
CA LEU A 27 -1.21 3.40 -2.97
C LEU A 27 -2.39 4.17 -3.56
N TYR A 28 -2.21 5.44 -3.87
CA TYR A 28 -3.27 6.23 -4.51
C TYR A 28 -3.66 5.64 -5.86
N GLY A 29 -2.66 5.25 -6.65
CA GLY A 29 -2.94 4.62 -7.94
C GLY A 29 -3.72 3.34 -7.79
N TYR A 30 -3.28 2.49 -6.86
CA TYR A 30 -3.96 1.22 -6.61
C TYR A 30 -5.40 1.43 -6.12
N ILE A 31 -5.59 2.33 -5.15
CA ILE A 31 -6.90 2.56 -4.56
C ILE A 31 -7.85 3.20 -5.56
N SER A 32 -7.39 4.19 -6.32
CA SER A 32 -8.27 4.93 -7.22
C SER A 32 -8.58 4.18 -8.50
N LYS A 33 -7.67 3.31 -8.98
CA LYS A 33 -7.85 2.60 -10.23
C LYS A 33 -8.23 1.14 -10.03
N GLY A 34 -7.93 0.57 -8.85
CA GLY A 34 -8.16 -0.85 -8.62
C GLY A 34 -7.20 -1.74 -9.38
N ILE A 35 -6.04 -1.23 -9.77
CA ILE A 35 -5.08 -1.94 -10.60
C ILE A 35 -3.81 -2.18 -9.80
N ALA A 36 -3.49 -3.45 -9.57
CA ALA A 36 -2.35 -3.82 -8.73
C ALA A 36 -1.01 -3.46 -9.35
N GLU A 37 -0.95 -3.23 -10.66
CA GLU A 37 0.28 -2.83 -11.35
C GLU A 37 0.86 -1.53 -10.81
N TYR A 38 0.07 -0.73 -10.11
CA TYR A 38 0.59 0.49 -9.49
C TYR A 38 1.51 0.21 -8.30
N ILE A 39 1.48 -1.03 -7.78
CA ILE A 39 2.28 -1.40 -6.60
C ILE A 39 3.55 -2.14 -7.06
N THR A 40 4.69 -1.76 -6.47
CA THR A 40 5.96 -2.38 -6.79
C THR A 40 5.95 -3.89 -6.54
N ARG A 41 6.79 -4.62 -7.27
CA ARG A 41 6.99 -6.06 -7.03
C ARG A 41 8.05 -6.34 -5.98
N ILE A 42 8.78 -5.34 -5.56
CA ILE A 42 9.84 -5.51 -4.55
C ILE A 42 9.25 -6.17 -3.31
N ASP A 43 9.94 -7.17 -2.79
CA ASP A 43 9.52 -7.91 -1.58
C ASP A 43 8.09 -8.46 -1.70
N ASN A 44 7.65 -8.77 -2.92
CA ASN A 44 6.30 -9.29 -3.20
C ASN A 44 5.19 -8.33 -2.75
N ALA A 45 5.46 -7.03 -2.69
CA ALA A 45 4.48 -6.06 -2.19
C ALA A 45 3.18 -6.10 -2.96
N ARG A 46 3.24 -6.27 -4.30
CA ARG A 46 2.04 -6.33 -5.13
C ARG A 46 1.13 -7.50 -4.75
N GLU A 47 1.70 -8.68 -4.57
CA GLU A 47 0.91 -9.85 -4.18
C GLU A 47 0.42 -9.71 -2.75
N ARG A 48 1.26 -9.17 -1.88
CA ARG A 48 0.93 -9.04 -0.47
C ARG A 48 -0.25 -8.09 -0.25
N ILE A 49 -0.28 -6.96 -0.97
CA ILE A 49 -1.37 -6.01 -0.80
C ILE A 49 -2.68 -6.56 -1.33
N GLN A 50 -2.63 -7.36 -2.40
CA GLN A 50 -3.84 -7.96 -2.96
C GLN A 50 -4.48 -8.98 -2.01
N ALA A 51 -3.68 -9.56 -1.11
CA ALA A 51 -4.19 -10.50 -0.13
C ALA A 51 -4.85 -9.82 1.06
N LEU A 52 -4.71 -8.51 1.20
CA LEU A 52 -5.29 -7.76 2.31
C LEU A 52 -6.71 -7.30 1.99
N ASN A 53 -7.47 -7.02 3.05
CA ASN A 53 -8.83 -6.52 2.90
C ASN A 53 -8.80 -5.16 2.19
N TRP A 54 -9.56 -5.07 1.09
CA TRP A 54 -9.58 -3.87 0.25
C TRP A 54 -9.98 -2.61 1.02
N ASP A 55 -11.05 -2.70 1.82
CA ASP A 55 -11.53 -1.54 2.56
C ASP A 55 -10.49 -1.03 3.55
N MET A 56 -9.77 -1.95 4.18
CA MET A 56 -8.73 -1.58 5.13
C MET A 56 -7.56 -0.90 4.43
N VAL A 57 -7.17 -1.43 3.26
CA VAL A 57 -6.09 -0.82 2.47
C VAL A 57 -6.50 0.58 2.02
N ARG A 58 -7.74 0.75 1.57
CA ARG A 58 -8.25 2.04 1.14
C ARG A 58 -8.20 3.06 2.28
N LYS A 59 -8.66 2.66 3.46
CA LYS A 59 -8.64 3.54 4.62
C LYS A 59 -7.22 3.91 5.02
N TYR A 60 -6.31 2.96 4.96
CA TYR A 60 -4.91 3.23 5.27
C TYR A 60 -4.33 4.27 4.31
N GLY A 61 -4.57 4.08 3.02
CA GLY A 61 -4.08 5.01 2.01
C GLY A 61 -4.66 6.41 2.16
N GLU A 62 -5.95 6.50 2.49
CA GLU A 62 -6.59 7.80 2.71
C GLU A 62 -5.97 8.53 3.89
N ARG A 63 -5.71 7.80 4.99
CA ARG A 63 -5.07 8.41 6.16
C ARG A 63 -3.64 8.86 5.85
N LEU A 64 -2.93 8.08 5.06
CA LEU A 64 -1.58 8.43 4.65
C LEU A 64 -1.60 9.74 3.85
N GLY A 65 -2.60 9.90 2.98
CA GLY A 65 -2.77 11.12 2.22
C GLY A 65 -3.09 12.33 3.09
N GLU A 66 -3.87 12.12 4.16
CA GLU A 66 -4.23 13.20 5.09
C GLU A 66 -3.02 13.73 5.85
N SER A 67 -2.03 12.89 6.08
CA SER A 67 -0.86 13.29 6.86
C SER A 67 0.26 13.91 6.03
N ARG A 68 0.03 14.14 4.76
CA ARG A 68 1.00 14.75 3.84
C ARG A 68 1.01 16.30 3.89
#